data_c3d8eb345106461f5999eb1eda9c80ca
#
_entry.id   c3d8eb345106461f5999eb1eda9c80ca
#
_cell.length_a   1.000
_cell.length_b   1.000
_cell.length_c   1.000
_cell.angle_alpha   90.00
_cell.angle_beta   90.00
_cell.angle_gamma   90.00
#
_symmetry.space_group_name_H-M   'P 1'
#
loop_
_entity.id
_entity.type
_entity.pdbx_description
1 polymer ?
#
loop_
_entity_poly.entity_id
_entity_poly.type
_entity_poly.pdbx_seq_one_letter_code
_entity_poly.pdbx_strand_id
1 'polypeptide(L)'
;MNKKLLFTLLLTGTTSVGHATDEARLLRFPATNGQEVVFSYAGDLYKAPLKGGEAQRLTSHIGYEMFARFSPDGKSIAFTGQYDGNTEVYLISADGGEPTRLTYTATNSRDDLGDRMGPNNIVMTWSPDGKNIVYRNRISDGFDGKLWTISKDGGMSQLIPLPEGGFCSYSPDGKKLAYNRVMREFRNWKYYRGGMADDIWIYDPANKKVENITNNVAQDIVPMWIGDEIFFISDRDMTMNIFVYNTQTKQTEKVTNYTDYDVKFPSSNGEVIVYENGG
;
A
#
# COMPACT_ATOMS: atom_id res chain seq x y z
N MET A 1 3.80 0.00 85.18
CA MET A 1 2.76 -0.32 84.20
C MET A 1 3.19 0.23 82.86
N ASN A 2 3.81 -0.64 82.04
CA ASN A 2 4.31 -0.29 80.68
C ASN A 2 3.27 -0.66 79.64
N LYS A 3 2.68 0.33 79.00
CA LYS A 3 1.82 0.14 77.82
C LYS A 3 2.74 0.05 76.62
N LYS A 4 2.82 -1.15 75.98
CA LYS A 4 3.40 -1.37 74.65
C LYS A 4 2.40 -0.92 73.58
N LEU A 5 2.79 0.10 72.85
CA LEU A 5 2.03 0.52 71.63
C LEU A 5 2.45 -0.39 70.48
N LEU A 6 1.50 -1.13 69.94
CA LEU A 6 1.68 -1.97 68.74
C LEU A 6 1.34 -1.12 67.52
N PHE A 7 2.33 -0.76 66.72
CA PHE A 7 2.14 -0.11 65.42
C PHE A 7 1.93 -1.20 64.35
N THR A 8 0.73 -1.31 63.84
CA THR A 8 0.45 -2.15 62.66
C THR A 8 0.70 -1.31 61.41
N LEU A 9 1.78 -1.64 60.67
CA LEU A 9 2.09 -1.04 59.37
C LEU A 9 1.22 -1.70 58.33
N LEU A 10 0.17 -0.99 57.79
CA LEU A 10 -0.57 -1.42 56.64
C LEU A 10 0.25 -1.11 55.39
N LEU A 11 0.86 -2.12 54.77
CA LEU A 11 1.45 -2.03 53.43
C LEU A 11 0.30 -2.08 52.42
N THR A 12 -0.14 -0.92 51.94
CA THR A 12 -0.97 -0.85 50.74
C THR A 12 -0.07 -1.04 49.49
N GLY A 13 0.07 -2.26 49.05
CA GLY A 13 0.70 -2.56 47.77
C GLY A 13 -0.20 -2.05 46.65
N THR A 14 0.16 -0.91 46.06
CA THR A 14 -0.41 -0.54 44.75
C THR A 14 0.19 -1.47 43.72
N THR A 15 -0.56 -2.50 43.32
CA THR A 15 -0.25 -3.25 42.11
C THR A 15 -0.53 -2.33 40.92
N SER A 16 0.53 -1.68 40.40
CA SER A 16 0.48 -1.13 39.06
C SER A 16 0.32 -2.31 38.11
N VAL A 17 -0.90 -2.53 37.61
CA VAL A 17 -1.14 -3.36 36.44
C VAL A 17 -0.46 -2.61 35.30
N GLY A 18 0.78 -2.99 34.99
CA GLY A 18 1.41 -2.59 33.76
C GLY A 18 0.56 -3.17 32.63
N HIS A 19 -0.17 -2.32 31.94
CA HIS A 19 -0.70 -2.69 30.63
C HIS A 19 0.55 -2.81 29.75
N ALA A 20 1.00 -4.05 29.55
CA ALA A 20 1.82 -4.34 28.39
C ALA A 20 0.93 -3.96 27.19
N THR A 21 1.26 -2.85 26.54
CA THR A 21 0.74 -2.59 25.22
C THR A 21 1.36 -3.67 24.34
N ASP A 22 0.58 -4.71 24.03
CA ASP A 22 0.97 -5.69 23.04
C ASP A 22 1.10 -4.94 21.73
N GLU A 23 2.34 -4.56 21.41
CA GLU A 23 2.64 -3.93 20.13
C GLU A 23 2.40 -4.95 19.03
N ALA A 24 1.39 -4.70 18.21
CA ALA A 24 1.11 -5.53 17.07
C ALA A 24 2.23 -5.39 16.05
N ARG A 25 2.92 -6.50 15.75
CA ARG A 25 3.98 -6.58 14.75
C ARG A 25 3.46 -7.30 13.51
N LEU A 26 4.23 -7.23 12.40
CA LEU A 26 3.90 -7.88 11.13
C LEU A 26 2.64 -7.32 10.45
N LEU A 27 2.33 -6.04 10.68
CA LEU A 27 1.30 -5.32 9.94
C LEU A 27 1.80 -5.06 8.52
N ARG A 28 0.97 -5.34 7.51
CA ARG A 28 1.38 -5.27 6.11
C ARG A 28 0.45 -4.40 5.27
N PHE A 29 1.01 -3.81 4.21
CA PHE A 29 0.29 -3.09 3.16
C PHE A 29 -0.63 -1.98 3.69
N PRO A 30 -0.10 -1.03 4.49
CA PRO A 30 -0.93 -0.01 5.10
C PRO A 30 -1.50 0.98 4.06
N ALA A 31 -2.71 1.46 4.32
CA ALA A 31 -3.31 2.57 3.59
C ALA A 31 -4.15 3.43 4.55
N THR A 32 -4.32 4.71 4.22
CA THR A 32 -5.02 5.66 5.10
C THR A 32 -6.02 6.52 4.34
N ASN A 33 -7.08 6.94 5.04
CA ASN A 33 -7.98 8.01 4.61
C ASN A 33 -7.71 9.36 5.32
N GLY A 34 -6.58 9.44 6.09
CA GLY A 34 -6.21 10.61 6.88
C GLY A 34 -6.72 10.58 8.34
N GLN A 35 -7.69 9.74 8.65
CA GLN A 35 -8.23 9.55 10.01
C GLN A 35 -7.97 8.15 10.55
N GLU A 36 -8.03 7.16 9.69
CA GLU A 36 -7.84 5.74 9.97
C GLU A 36 -6.76 5.16 9.07
N VAL A 37 -6.16 4.07 9.52
CA VAL A 37 -5.28 3.21 8.74
C VAL A 37 -5.94 1.84 8.59
N VAL A 38 -5.95 1.30 7.37
CA VAL A 38 -6.28 -0.09 7.06
C VAL A 38 -4.99 -0.84 6.75
N PHE A 39 -4.89 -2.08 7.19
CA PHE A 39 -3.71 -2.92 6.97
C PHE A 39 -4.10 -4.40 6.98
N SER A 40 -3.23 -5.24 6.43
CA SER A 40 -3.37 -6.70 6.51
C SER A 40 -2.62 -7.23 7.73
N TYR A 41 -3.28 -8.12 8.48
CA TYR A 41 -2.67 -8.86 9.57
C TYR A 41 -3.22 -10.28 9.61
N ALA A 42 -2.33 -11.27 9.66
CA ALA A 42 -2.66 -12.69 9.69
C ALA A 42 -3.63 -13.16 8.57
N GLY A 43 -3.60 -12.47 7.41
CA GLY A 43 -4.41 -12.80 6.24
C GLY A 43 -5.67 -11.95 6.07
N ASP A 44 -6.12 -11.25 7.11
CA ASP A 44 -7.34 -10.43 7.09
C ASP A 44 -7.03 -8.92 7.09
N LEU A 45 -8.04 -8.12 6.74
CA LEU A 45 -7.98 -6.67 6.87
C LEU A 45 -8.41 -6.21 8.26
N TYR A 46 -7.64 -5.29 8.79
CA TYR A 46 -7.92 -4.59 10.04
C TYR A 46 -7.89 -3.08 9.81
N LYS A 47 -8.64 -2.37 10.64
CA LYS A 47 -8.69 -0.90 10.64
C LYS A 47 -8.44 -0.37 12.05
N ALA A 48 -7.67 0.71 12.16
CA ALA A 48 -7.39 1.38 13.42
C ALA A 48 -7.35 2.91 13.22
N PRO A 49 -7.54 3.71 14.30
CA PRO A 49 -7.31 5.14 14.20
C PRO A 49 -5.85 5.45 13.80
N LEU A 50 -5.64 6.41 12.89
CA LEU A 50 -4.29 6.78 12.43
C LEU A 50 -3.37 7.22 13.58
N LYS A 51 -3.93 7.77 14.65
CA LYS A 51 -3.18 8.20 15.86
C LYS A 51 -2.83 7.05 16.81
N GLY A 52 -3.15 5.82 16.44
CA GLY A 52 -3.04 4.64 17.28
C GLY A 52 -4.31 4.37 18.06
N GLY A 53 -4.42 3.15 18.59
CA GLY A 53 -5.57 2.67 19.34
C GLY A 53 -5.87 1.21 19.04
N GLU A 54 -7.05 0.76 19.41
CA GLU A 54 -7.50 -0.61 19.19
C GLU A 54 -7.85 -0.83 17.71
N ALA A 55 -7.35 -1.93 17.14
CA ALA A 55 -7.64 -2.33 15.77
C ALA A 55 -8.92 -3.16 15.69
N GLN A 56 -9.78 -2.82 14.75
CA GLN A 56 -11.00 -3.55 14.43
C GLN A 56 -10.77 -4.43 13.19
N ARG A 57 -11.10 -5.72 13.30
CA ARG A 57 -11.09 -6.64 12.16
C ARG A 57 -12.25 -6.32 11.21
N LEU A 58 -11.95 -6.13 9.93
CA LEU A 58 -12.93 -5.81 8.89
C LEU A 58 -13.39 -7.05 8.13
N THR A 59 -12.48 -8.01 7.90
CA THR A 59 -12.74 -9.23 7.14
C THR A 59 -12.44 -10.47 7.98
N SER A 60 -13.00 -11.61 7.58
CA SER A 60 -12.77 -12.90 8.25
C SER A 60 -12.98 -14.02 7.25
N HIS A 61 -11.97 -14.27 6.43
CA HIS A 61 -12.00 -15.33 5.41
C HIS A 61 -10.75 -16.19 5.50
N ILE A 62 -10.81 -17.43 5.00
CA ILE A 62 -9.66 -18.35 4.99
C ILE A 62 -8.59 -17.92 3.98
N GLY A 63 -8.96 -17.18 2.93
CA GLY A 63 -8.04 -16.62 1.94
C GLY A 63 -7.42 -15.32 2.44
N TYR A 64 -6.41 -14.85 1.72
CA TYR A 64 -5.68 -13.63 2.08
C TYR A 64 -6.36 -12.39 1.51
N GLU A 65 -6.35 -11.31 2.28
CA GLU A 65 -6.68 -9.96 1.84
C GLU A 65 -5.47 -9.05 1.97
N MET A 66 -5.22 -8.23 0.92
CA MET A 66 -4.04 -7.39 0.87
C MET A 66 -4.23 -6.17 -0.04
N PHE A 67 -3.30 -5.23 0.04
CA PHE A 67 -3.28 -4.02 -0.79
C PHE A 67 -4.59 -3.23 -0.75
N ALA A 68 -5.14 -3.09 0.44
CA ALA A 68 -6.33 -2.28 0.67
C ALA A 68 -6.06 -0.81 0.31
N ARG A 69 -7.06 -0.14 -0.30
CA ARG A 69 -7.03 1.29 -0.64
C ARG A 69 -8.39 1.90 -0.34
N PHE A 70 -8.41 2.95 0.46
CA PHE A 70 -9.62 3.73 0.67
C PHE A 70 -10.04 4.44 -0.62
N SER A 71 -11.35 4.53 -0.87
CA SER A 71 -11.91 5.43 -1.86
C SER A 71 -11.60 6.89 -1.48
N PRO A 72 -11.60 7.85 -2.44
CA PRO A 72 -11.32 9.26 -2.14
C PRO A 72 -12.26 9.88 -1.11
N ASP A 73 -13.49 9.40 -1.00
CA ASP A 73 -14.47 9.84 0.00
C ASP A 73 -14.35 9.10 1.36
N GLY A 74 -13.41 8.14 1.46
CA GLY A 74 -13.14 7.33 2.65
C GLY A 74 -14.20 6.31 3.02
N LYS A 75 -15.28 6.15 2.23
CA LYS A 75 -16.44 5.30 2.58
C LYS A 75 -16.32 3.85 2.14
N SER A 76 -15.42 3.56 1.23
CA SER A 76 -15.20 2.22 0.68
C SER A 76 -13.72 1.86 0.70
N ILE A 77 -13.44 0.57 0.72
CA ILE A 77 -12.09 0.01 0.63
C ILE A 77 -12.08 -0.98 -0.51
N ALA A 78 -11.22 -0.74 -1.52
CA ALA A 78 -10.89 -1.72 -2.54
C ALA A 78 -9.67 -2.52 -2.08
N PHE A 79 -9.65 -3.83 -2.31
CA PHE A 79 -8.55 -4.69 -1.91
C PHE A 79 -8.40 -5.90 -2.84
N THR A 80 -7.25 -6.54 -2.76
CA THR A 80 -6.98 -7.81 -3.42
C THR A 80 -7.31 -8.94 -2.47
N GLY A 81 -8.27 -9.78 -2.82
CA GLY A 81 -8.73 -10.90 -2.00
C GLY A 81 -8.58 -12.24 -2.72
N GLN A 82 -8.29 -13.31 -1.94
CA GLN A 82 -8.14 -14.69 -2.41
C GLN A 82 -9.29 -15.55 -1.87
N TYR A 83 -10.52 -15.33 -2.32
CA TYR A 83 -11.68 -16.04 -1.76
C TYR A 83 -12.02 -17.33 -2.51
N ASP A 84 -11.82 -17.36 -3.84
CA ASP A 84 -12.19 -18.48 -4.68
C ASP A 84 -10.96 -19.18 -5.31
N GLY A 85 -9.81 -19.16 -4.63
CA GLY A 85 -8.57 -19.82 -5.04
C GLY A 85 -7.59 -18.94 -5.83
N ASN A 86 -8.07 -17.93 -6.58
CA ASN A 86 -7.26 -16.91 -7.22
C ASN A 86 -7.46 -15.55 -6.55
N THR A 87 -6.54 -14.61 -6.82
CA THR A 87 -6.65 -13.24 -6.34
C THR A 87 -7.48 -12.39 -7.28
N GLU A 88 -8.41 -11.62 -6.71
CA GLU A 88 -9.32 -10.75 -7.44
C GLU A 88 -9.50 -9.41 -6.74
N VAL A 89 -10.04 -8.41 -7.44
CA VAL A 89 -10.39 -7.13 -6.85
C VAL A 89 -11.74 -7.23 -6.15
N TYR A 90 -11.76 -6.86 -4.88
CA TYR A 90 -12.97 -6.79 -4.05
C TYR A 90 -13.19 -5.37 -3.54
N LEU A 91 -14.43 -5.09 -3.20
CA LEU A 91 -14.90 -3.85 -2.60
C LEU A 91 -15.66 -4.15 -1.32
N ILE A 92 -15.35 -3.41 -0.24
CA ILE A 92 -16.08 -3.47 1.03
C ILE A 92 -16.38 -2.05 1.52
N SER A 93 -17.41 -1.86 2.33
CA SER A 93 -17.62 -0.61 3.08
C SER A 93 -16.46 -0.38 4.06
N ALA A 94 -16.04 0.87 4.27
CA ALA A 94 -15.07 1.21 5.30
C ALA A 94 -15.56 0.87 6.73
N ASP A 95 -16.85 0.68 6.91
CA ASP A 95 -17.45 0.23 8.18
C ASP A 95 -17.53 -1.30 8.30
N GLY A 96 -17.00 -2.04 7.30
CA GLY A 96 -17.09 -3.50 7.22
C GLY A 96 -18.34 -3.97 6.49
N GLY A 97 -18.62 -5.26 6.56
CA GLY A 97 -19.74 -5.93 5.88
C GLY A 97 -19.26 -6.99 4.92
N GLU A 98 -20.12 -7.40 3.97
CA GLU A 98 -19.81 -8.45 3.00
C GLU A 98 -19.05 -7.87 1.81
N PRO A 99 -17.87 -8.39 1.47
CA PRO A 99 -17.12 -7.95 0.30
C PRO A 99 -17.81 -8.31 -1.01
N THR A 100 -17.79 -7.38 -1.95
CA THR A 100 -18.30 -7.59 -3.32
C THR A 100 -17.13 -7.81 -4.27
N ARG A 101 -17.13 -8.93 -5.01
CA ARG A 101 -16.15 -9.23 -6.05
C ARG A 101 -16.40 -8.38 -7.29
N LEU A 102 -15.37 -7.72 -7.82
CA LEU A 102 -15.46 -6.86 -9.00
C LEU A 102 -14.83 -7.47 -10.24
N THR A 103 -13.80 -8.32 -10.09
CA THR A 103 -13.11 -8.93 -11.23
C THR A 103 -13.28 -10.45 -11.23
N TYR A 104 -13.24 -11.04 -12.44
CA TYR A 104 -13.41 -12.48 -12.68
C TYR A 104 -12.40 -12.89 -13.74
N THR A 105 -11.13 -13.02 -13.33
CA THR A 105 -10.04 -13.31 -14.26
C THR A 105 -9.71 -14.80 -14.29
N ALA A 106 -9.32 -15.30 -15.47
CA ALA A 106 -8.81 -16.66 -15.56
C ALA A 106 -7.45 -16.78 -14.86
N THR A 107 -7.20 -17.90 -14.20
CA THR A 107 -5.89 -18.19 -13.59
C THR A 107 -4.99 -18.88 -14.60
N ASN A 108 -3.70 -18.53 -14.60
CA ASN A 108 -2.67 -19.20 -15.39
C ASN A 108 -1.79 -20.11 -14.53
N SER A 109 -2.31 -20.65 -13.41
CA SER A 109 -1.56 -21.42 -12.41
C SER A 109 -0.34 -20.71 -11.81
N ARG A 110 -0.28 -19.37 -11.89
CA ARG A 110 0.80 -18.51 -11.38
C ARG A 110 0.30 -17.43 -10.45
N ASP A 111 -0.89 -17.59 -9.89
CA ASP A 111 -1.52 -16.62 -8.99
C ASP A 111 -1.25 -16.95 -7.52
N ASP A 112 -0.21 -17.73 -7.25
CA ASP A 112 0.22 -18.03 -5.91
C ASP A 112 0.73 -16.76 -5.22
N LEU A 113 0.26 -16.53 -4.01
CA LEU A 113 0.71 -15.42 -3.14
C LEU A 113 2.20 -15.48 -2.86
N GLY A 114 2.77 -16.69 -2.84
CA GLY A 114 4.19 -16.93 -2.67
C GLY A 114 5.03 -16.75 -3.94
N ASP A 115 4.41 -16.44 -5.09
CA ASP A 115 5.16 -16.19 -6.32
C ASP A 115 6.04 -14.95 -6.13
N ARG A 116 7.28 -15.09 -6.59
CA ARG A 116 8.27 -14.00 -6.61
C ARG A 116 7.83 -12.75 -7.39
N MET A 117 6.78 -12.86 -8.19
CA MET A 117 6.15 -11.74 -8.92
C MET A 117 4.99 -11.12 -8.16
N GLY A 118 4.69 -11.63 -6.98
CA GLY A 118 3.54 -11.25 -6.18
C GLY A 118 2.21 -11.76 -6.74
N PRO A 119 1.11 -11.51 -6.04
CA PRO A 119 -0.23 -11.91 -6.46
C PRO A 119 -0.65 -11.21 -7.75
N ASN A 120 -1.68 -11.74 -8.40
CA ASN A 120 -2.35 -11.07 -9.51
C ASN A 120 -3.44 -10.10 -9.02
N ASN A 121 -4.01 -9.30 -9.90
CA ASN A 121 -5.09 -8.35 -9.56
C ASN A 121 -4.81 -7.45 -8.34
N ILE A 122 -3.55 -6.97 -8.22
CA ILE A 122 -3.17 -6.09 -7.11
C ILE A 122 -3.84 -4.73 -7.27
N VAL A 123 -4.61 -4.33 -6.26
CA VAL A 123 -5.21 -2.99 -6.19
C VAL A 123 -4.09 -1.96 -6.01
N MET A 124 -3.99 -1.01 -6.93
CA MET A 124 -2.97 0.04 -6.93
C MET A 124 -3.49 1.35 -6.33
N THR A 125 -4.58 1.87 -6.88
CA THR A 125 -5.16 3.15 -6.48
C THR A 125 -6.61 3.28 -6.96
N TRP A 126 -7.27 4.35 -6.55
CA TRP A 126 -8.55 4.79 -7.09
C TRP A 126 -8.37 5.92 -8.09
N SER A 127 -9.30 6.04 -9.04
CA SER A 127 -9.43 7.28 -9.80
C SER A 127 -9.85 8.42 -8.86
N PRO A 128 -9.39 9.67 -9.10
CA PRO A 128 -9.70 10.79 -8.21
C PRO A 128 -11.20 11.10 -8.05
N ASP A 129 -12.01 10.73 -9.04
CA ASP A 129 -13.47 10.86 -8.98
C ASP A 129 -14.16 9.74 -8.18
N GLY A 130 -13.40 8.76 -7.67
CA GLY A 130 -13.89 7.64 -6.89
C GLY A 130 -14.77 6.64 -7.64
N LYS A 131 -14.76 6.66 -8.98
CA LYS A 131 -15.60 5.78 -9.79
C LYS A 131 -14.91 4.50 -10.20
N ASN A 132 -13.59 4.53 -10.36
CA ASN A 132 -12.82 3.41 -10.86
C ASN A 132 -11.67 3.03 -9.91
N ILE A 133 -11.36 1.75 -9.89
CA ILE A 133 -10.24 1.17 -9.19
C ILE A 133 -9.20 0.77 -10.23
N VAL A 134 -7.95 1.20 -10.05
CA VAL A 134 -6.82 0.76 -10.87
C VAL A 134 -6.19 -0.46 -10.22
N TYR A 135 -5.99 -1.50 -11.00
CA TYR A 135 -5.33 -2.72 -10.56
C TYR A 135 -4.35 -3.24 -11.61
N ARG A 136 -3.37 -4.02 -11.16
CA ARG A 136 -2.39 -4.67 -12.02
C ARG A 136 -2.76 -6.12 -12.27
N ASN A 137 -2.75 -6.53 -13.54
CA ASN A 137 -2.98 -7.90 -13.94
C ASN A 137 -1.91 -8.36 -14.94
N ARG A 138 -1.50 -9.63 -14.86
CA ARG A 138 -0.45 -10.23 -15.69
C ARG A 138 -0.96 -11.20 -16.75
N ILE A 139 -2.26 -11.38 -16.88
CA ILE A 139 -2.84 -12.46 -17.72
C ILE A 139 -2.52 -12.31 -19.19
N SER A 140 -2.42 -11.07 -19.68
CA SER A 140 -2.31 -10.85 -21.12
C SER A 140 -0.94 -11.20 -21.72
N ASP A 141 0.16 -11.18 -20.94
CA ASP A 141 1.52 -11.27 -21.49
C ASP A 141 2.47 -12.20 -20.69
N GLY A 142 1.98 -12.91 -19.70
CA GLY A 142 2.72 -13.94 -18.96
C GLY A 142 3.77 -13.46 -17.95
N PHE A 143 4.43 -12.33 -18.14
CA PHE A 143 5.44 -11.81 -17.23
C PHE A 143 5.24 -10.34 -16.86
N ASP A 144 4.74 -9.52 -17.79
CA ASP A 144 4.65 -8.08 -17.61
C ASP A 144 3.27 -7.70 -17.06
N GLY A 145 3.24 -6.97 -15.97
CA GLY A 145 1.99 -6.47 -15.41
C GLY A 145 1.46 -5.31 -16.22
N LYS A 146 0.16 -5.33 -16.51
CA LYS A 146 -0.55 -4.21 -17.12
C LYS A 146 -1.54 -3.60 -16.15
N LEU A 147 -1.73 -2.30 -16.29
CA LEU A 147 -2.71 -1.58 -15.49
C LEU A 147 -4.07 -1.61 -16.17
N TRP A 148 -5.06 -1.96 -15.38
CA TRP A 148 -6.46 -2.02 -15.76
C TRP A 148 -7.30 -1.16 -14.82
N THR A 149 -8.45 -0.73 -15.29
CA THR A 149 -9.47 -0.10 -14.45
C THR A 149 -10.73 -0.95 -14.42
N ILE A 150 -11.37 -0.97 -13.26
CA ILE A 150 -12.70 -1.55 -13.06
C ILE A 150 -13.58 -0.53 -12.34
N SER A 151 -14.85 -0.39 -12.77
CA SER A 151 -15.81 0.43 -12.06
C SER A 151 -16.08 -0.14 -10.67
N LYS A 152 -16.24 0.73 -9.66
CA LYS A 152 -16.71 0.30 -8.33
C LYS A 152 -18.07 -0.39 -8.34
N ASP A 153 -18.86 -0.14 -9.38
CA ASP A 153 -20.17 -0.76 -9.59
C ASP A 153 -20.10 -2.06 -10.41
N GLY A 154 -18.86 -2.52 -10.72
CA GLY A 154 -18.61 -3.73 -11.51
C GLY A 154 -18.62 -3.47 -13.03
N GLY A 155 -18.72 -4.54 -13.80
CA GLY A 155 -18.74 -4.50 -15.27
C GLY A 155 -17.43 -4.96 -15.92
N MET A 156 -17.15 -4.47 -17.13
CA MET A 156 -15.96 -4.86 -17.89
C MET A 156 -14.75 -3.99 -17.55
N SER A 157 -13.64 -4.64 -17.24
CA SER A 157 -12.37 -3.96 -17.04
C SER A 157 -11.85 -3.33 -18.33
N GLN A 158 -11.17 -2.18 -18.19
CA GLN A 158 -10.58 -1.44 -19.31
C GLN A 158 -9.07 -1.34 -19.13
N LEU A 159 -8.32 -1.64 -20.19
CA LEU A 159 -6.86 -1.53 -20.20
C LEU A 159 -6.44 -0.06 -20.21
N ILE A 160 -5.55 0.35 -19.31
CA ILE A 160 -4.79 1.60 -19.45
C ILE A 160 -3.76 1.37 -20.57
N PRO A 161 -3.68 2.23 -21.61
CA PRO A 161 -2.87 1.96 -22.80
C PRO A 161 -1.37 2.23 -22.54
N LEU A 162 -0.82 1.52 -21.56
CA LEU A 162 0.60 1.45 -21.23
C LEU A 162 1.11 0.04 -21.50
N PRO A 163 2.34 -0.13 -22.00
CA PRO A 163 2.89 -1.46 -22.29
C PRO A 163 3.07 -2.28 -21.02
N GLU A 164 3.47 -1.64 -19.93
CA GLU A 164 3.72 -2.23 -18.62
C GLU A 164 3.29 -1.25 -17.53
N GLY A 165 2.99 -1.72 -16.33
CA GLY A 165 2.68 -0.86 -15.21
C GLY A 165 2.64 -1.60 -13.87
N GLY A 166 3.21 -0.95 -12.86
CA GLY A 166 3.24 -1.37 -11.47
C GLY A 166 2.44 -0.43 -10.58
N PHE A 167 2.98 -0.11 -9.40
CA PHE A 167 2.37 0.86 -8.51
C PHE A 167 2.20 2.22 -9.19
N CYS A 168 1.10 2.87 -8.91
CA CYS A 168 0.76 4.12 -9.59
C CYS A 168 -0.06 5.05 -8.69
N SER A 169 -0.05 6.34 -9.05
CA SER A 169 -0.81 7.39 -8.39
C SER A 169 -1.22 8.45 -9.42
N TYR A 170 -2.48 8.89 -9.38
CA TYR A 170 -2.95 9.98 -10.21
C TYR A 170 -2.41 11.32 -9.74
N SER A 171 -2.23 12.25 -10.67
CA SER A 171 -2.07 13.68 -10.34
C SER A 171 -3.32 14.18 -9.59
N PRO A 172 -3.21 15.24 -8.75
CA PRO A 172 -4.35 15.76 -8.00
C PRO A 172 -5.54 16.19 -8.88
N ASP A 173 -5.26 16.62 -10.12
CA ASP A 173 -6.29 16.97 -11.11
C ASP A 173 -6.82 15.77 -11.91
N GLY A 174 -6.31 14.57 -11.65
CA GLY A 174 -6.70 13.32 -12.29
C GLY A 174 -6.28 13.15 -13.75
N LYS A 175 -5.52 14.09 -14.32
CA LYS A 175 -5.20 14.07 -15.75
C LYS A 175 -3.99 13.26 -16.11
N LYS A 176 -3.08 13.01 -15.18
CA LYS A 176 -1.84 12.26 -15.38
C LYS A 176 -1.72 11.12 -14.38
N LEU A 177 -0.87 10.16 -14.71
CA LEU A 177 -0.58 9.00 -13.86
C LEU A 177 0.93 8.86 -13.67
N ALA A 178 1.41 8.96 -12.43
CA ALA A 178 2.75 8.54 -12.08
C ALA A 178 2.76 7.02 -11.87
N TYR A 179 3.74 6.31 -12.39
CA TYR A 179 3.82 4.85 -12.27
C TYR A 179 5.25 4.33 -12.38
N ASN A 180 5.50 3.15 -11.85
CA ASN A 180 6.68 2.37 -12.14
C ASN A 180 6.31 1.17 -13.05
N ARG A 181 7.26 0.63 -13.82
CA ARG A 181 6.98 -0.39 -14.85
C ARG A 181 7.20 -1.80 -14.35
N VAL A 182 8.34 -2.04 -13.69
CA VAL A 182 8.83 -3.38 -13.38
C VAL A 182 8.32 -3.86 -12.03
N MET A 183 7.80 -5.08 -11.98
CA MET A 183 7.30 -5.72 -10.77
C MET A 183 8.42 -6.32 -9.93
N ARG A 184 9.18 -5.50 -9.23
CA ARG A 184 10.29 -5.97 -8.39
C ARG A 184 10.08 -5.81 -6.90
N GLU A 185 9.04 -5.16 -6.49
CA GLU A 185 8.69 -4.88 -5.09
C GLU A 185 8.53 -6.15 -4.24
N PHE A 186 8.27 -7.29 -4.87
CA PHE A 186 8.20 -8.61 -4.20
C PHE A 186 9.50 -9.40 -4.25
N ARG A 187 10.56 -8.86 -4.88
CA ARG A 187 11.86 -9.52 -5.00
C ARG A 187 12.76 -9.20 -3.82
N ASN A 188 13.60 -10.17 -3.43
CA ASN A 188 14.59 -10.00 -2.36
C ASN A 188 15.91 -9.40 -2.84
N TRP A 189 16.00 -8.90 -4.07
CA TRP A 189 17.23 -8.37 -4.63
C TRP A 189 17.46 -6.96 -4.11
N LYS A 190 18.53 -6.79 -3.37
CA LYS A 190 19.03 -5.47 -2.97
C LYS A 190 20.15 -5.02 -3.91
N TYR A 191 20.28 -3.72 -4.06
CA TYR A 191 21.38 -3.07 -4.77
C TYR A 191 21.54 -3.49 -6.24
N TYR A 192 20.48 -3.97 -6.84
CA TYR A 192 20.52 -4.29 -8.25
C TYR A 192 20.55 -3.02 -9.10
N ARG A 193 21.49 -2.94 -10.03
CA ARG A 193 21.74 -1.76 -10.88
C ARG A 193 21.68 -2.10 -12.39
N GLY A 194 20.90 -3.10 -12.75
CA GLY A 194 20.73 -3.54 -14.14
C GLY A 194 19.44 -3.03 -14.77
N GLY A 195 19.14 -3.49 -15.98
CA GLY A 195 18.00 -3.04 -16.78
C GLY A 195 16.61 -3.32 -16.20
N MET A 196 16.52 -4.08 -15.08
CA MET A 196 15.27 -4.25 -14.32
C MET A 196 15.20 -3.36 -13.06
N ALA A 197 16.19 -2.46 -12.82
CA ALA A 197 15.99 -1.37 -11.88
C ALA A 197 14.95 -0.43 -12.49
N ASP A 198 13.94 -0.06 -11.70
CA ASP A 198 12.84 0.74 -12.23
C ASP A 198 13.02 2.22 -11.93
N ASP A 199 12.37 3.01 -12.73
CA ASP A 199 12.24 4.45 -12.60
C ASP A 199 10.78 4.84 -12.40
N ILE A 200 10.55 6.07 -11.96
CA ILE A 200 9.22 6.67 -11.94
C ILE A 200 8.95 7.37 -13.27
N TRP A 201 7.82 7.06 -13.84
CA TRP A 201 7.34 7.59 -15.11
C TRP A 201 6.04 8.35 -14.91
N ILE A 202 5.82 9.38 -15.72
CA ILE A 202 4.53 10.10 -15.81
C ILE A 202 3.91 9.79 -17.16
N TYR A 203 2.69 9.29 -17.14
CA TYR A 203 1.84 9.12 -18.32
C TYR A 203 0.84 10.27 -18.42
N ASP A 204 0.82 10.92 -19.58
CA ASP A 204 -0.14 11.94 -19.97
C ASP A 204 -1.04 11.36 -21.08
N PRO A 205 -2.26 10.89 -20.75
CA PRO A 205 -3.15 10.27 -21.73
C PRO A 205 -3.66 11.23 -22.79
N ALA A 206 -3.80 12.51 -22.47
CA ALA A 206 -4.30 13.52 -23.42
C ALA A 206 -3.31 13.75 -24.58
N ASN A 207 -2.02 13.76 -24.26
CA ASN A 207 -0.94 13.94 -25.22
C ASN A 207 -0.30 12.63 -25.68
N LYS A 208 -0.73 11.48 -25.14
CA LYS A 208 -0.12 10.15 -25.35
C LYS A 208 1.39 10.16 -25.14
N LYS A 209 1.84 10.85 -24.09
CA LYS A 209 3.25 10.99 -23.73
C LYS A 209 3.57 10.23 -22.46
N VAL A 210 4.80 9.71 -22.42
CA VAL A 210 5.41 9.11 -21.24
C VAL A 210 6.73 9.82 -20.98
N GLU A 211 6.95 10.26 -19.75
CA GLU A 211 8.18 10.95 -19.31
C GLU A 211 8.82 10.18 -18.16
N ASN A 212 10.10 9.83 -18.27
CA ASN A 212 10.89 9.31 -17.16
C ASN A 212 11.39 10.48 -16.31
N ILE A 213 11.05 10.50 -15.01
CA ILE A 213 11.38 11.63 -14.12
C ILE A 213 12.52 11.33 -13.15
N THR A 214 12.93 10.08 -12.99
CA THR A 214 14.03 9.75 -12.09
C THR A 214 15.32 9.37 -12.81
N ASN A 215 15.24 8.61 -13.89
CA ASN A 215 16.33 8.26 -14.82
C ASN A 215 17.70 8.09 -14.16
N ASN A 216 17.83 7.12 -13.26
CA ASN A 216 19.09 6.82 -12.56
C ASN A 216 19.29 5.30 -12.44
N VAL A 217 20.41 4.88 -11.85
CA VAL A 217 20.77 3.46 -11.73
C VAL A 217 20.13 2.77 -10.53
N ALA A 218 19.47 3.52 -9.65
CA ALA A 218 18.80 2.97 -8.46
C ALA A 218 17.43 2.42 -8.81
N GLN A 219 16.84 1.72 -7.86
CA GLN A 219 15.45 1.26 -7.91
C GLN A 219 14.56 2.37 -7.37
N ASP A 220 13.74 2.98 -8.20
CA ASP A 220 12.74 3.98 -7.83
C ASP A 220 11.34 3.42 -8.10
N ILE A 221 10.54 3.22 -7.05
CA ILE A 221 9.24 2.54 -7.13
C ILE A 221 8.19 3.17 -6.21
N VAL A 222 6.94 2.76 -6.40
CA VAL A 222 5.76 3.14 -5.59
C VAL A 222 5.55 4.65 -5.52
N PRO A 223 5.22 5.29 -6.66
CA PRO A 223 4.95 6.72 -6.67
C PRO A 223 3.67 7.09 -5.92
N MET A 224 3.70 8.22 -5.22
CA MET A 224 2.57 8.84 -4.53
C MET A 224 2.54 10.32 -4.90
N TRP A 225 1.55 10.74 -5.67
CA TRP A 225 1.45 12.12 -6.14
C TRP A 225 0.65 12.97 -5.15
N ILE A 226 1.28 13.99 -4.56
CA ILE A 226 0.69 14.89 -3.56
C ILE A 226 0.98 16.35 -3.98
N GLY A 227 -0.03 17.11 -4.34
CA GLY A 227 0.16 18.48 -4.82
C GLY A 227 1.09 18.55 -6.04
N ASP A 228 2.15 19.34 -5.96
CA ASP A 228 3.19 19.47 -7.00
C ASP A 228 4.33 18.45 -6.84
N GLU A 229 4.21 17.49 -5.93
CA GLU A 229 5.29 16.60 -5.53
C GLU A 229 4.92 15.13 -5.76
N ILE A 230 5.88 14.34 -6.23
CA ILE A 230 5.76 12.89 -6.37
C ILE A 230 6.73 12.26 -5.39
N PHE A 231 6.19 11.68 -4.33
CA PHE A 231 6.94 10.87 -3.38
C PHE A 231 7.11 9.46 -3.92
N PHE A 232 8.24 8.84 -3.65
CA PHE A 232 8.54 7.46 -4.06
C PHE A 232 9.61 6.86 -3.15
N ILE A 233 9.80 5.55 -3.19
CA ILE A 233 10.89 4.91 -2.46
C ILE A 233 12.04 4.58 -3.40
N SER A 234 13.27 4.77 -2.89
CA SER A 234 14.51 4.57 -3.64
C SER A 234 15.60 3.94 -2.79
N ASP A 235 16.39 3.05 -3.38
CA ASP A 235 17.57 2.44 -2.75
C ASP A 235 18.89 3.13 -3.18
N ARG A 236 18.82 4.40 -3.64
CA ARG A 236 20.01 5.15 -4.11
C ARG A 236 21.06 5.34 -3.02
N ASP A 237 20.64 5.34 -1.75
CA ASP A 237 21.51 5.43 -0.56
C ASP A 237 21.63 4.07 0.15
N MET A 238 21.49 2.95 -0.58
CA MET A 238 21.62 1.57 -0.12
C MET A 238 20.44 1.04 0.69
N THR A 239 19.73 1.85 1.45
CA THR A 239 18.49 1.50 2.15
C THR A 239 17.32 2.17 1.46
N MET A 240 16.20 1.43 1.25
CA MET A 240 14.99 2.04 0.70
C MET A 240 14.49 3.13 1.62
N ASN A 241 14.52 4.35 1.13
CA ASN A 241 14.01 5.55 1.80
C ASN A 241 13.01 6.27 0.91
N ILE A 242 12.20 7.13 1.51
CA ILE A 242 11.29 8.01 0.78
C ILE A 242 12.09 9.19 0.22
N PHE A 243 11.90 9.44 -1.06
CA PHE A 243 12.36 10.61 -1.80
C PHE A 243 11.17 11.37 -2.38
N VAL A 244 11.36 12.62 -2.70
CA VAL A 244 10.36 13.48 -3.31
C VAL A 244 10.93 14.14 -4.56
N TYR A 245 10.18 14.09 -5.66
CA TYR A 245 10.45 14.82 -6.89
C TYR A 245 9.44 15.95 -7.03
N ASN A 246 9.93 17.18 -7.13
CA ASN A 246 9.09 18.35 -7.37
C ASN A 246 8.85 18.53 -8.87
N THR A 247 7.59 18.51 -9.30
CA THR A 247 7.20 18.57 -10.73
C THR A 247 7.46 19.94 -11.37
N GLN A 248 7.61 20.99 -10.58
CA GLN A 248 7.89 22.35 -11.06
C GLN A 248 9.40 22.60 -11.20
N THR A 249 10.17 22.31 -10.14
CA THR A 249 11.62 22.56 -10.13
C THR A 249 12.43 21.43 -10.76
N LYS A 250 11.82 20.25 -10.96
CA LYS A 250 12.47 19.02 -11.48
C LYS A 250 13.60 18.51 -10.58
N GLN A 251 13.59 18.85 -9.31
CA GLN A 251 14.59 18.42 -8.33
C GLN A 251 14.05 17.26 -7.47
N THR A 252 14.98 16.39 -7.08
CA THR A 252 14.70 15.27 -6.19
C THR A 252 15.44 15.46 -4.87
N GLU A 253 14.72 15.30 -3.76
CA GLU A 253 15.25 15.41 -2.41
C GLU A 253 14.94 14.16 -1.59
N LYS A 254 15.75 13.87 -0.57
CA LYS A 254 15.55 12.77 0.36
C LYS A 254 14.66 13.22 1.52
N VAL A 255 13.66 12.41 1.86
CA VAL A 255 12.69 12.72 2.93
C VAL A 255 12.98 11.94 4.21
N THR A 256 13.29 10.64 4.11
CA THR A 256 13.59 9.79 5.29
C THR A 256 15.05 9.34 5.30
N ASN A 257 15.59 8.99 6.48
CA ASN A 257 17.00 8.61 6.67
C ASN A 257 17.15 7.29 7.44
N TYR A 258 16.39 6.26 7.07
CA TYR A 258 16.56 4.94 7.67
C TYR A 258 17.85 4.28 7.18
N THR A 259 18.55 3.58 8.08
CA THR A 259 19.79 2.85 7.79
C THR A 259 19.66 1.35 8.03
N ASP A 260 18.72 0.93 8.86
CA ASP A 260 18.59 -0.47 9.30
C ASP A 260 17.55 -1.23 8.48
N TYR A 261 16.36 -0.66 8.28
CA TYR A 261 15.25 -1.30 7.59
C TYR A 261 14.77 -0.47 6.39
N ASP A 262 14.41 -1.18 5.35
CA ASP A 262 13.82 -0.57 4.15
C ASP A 262 12.40 -0.07 4.41
N VAL A 263 12.06 1.09 3.87
CA VAL A 263 10.67 1.50 3.70
C VAL A 263 10.03 0.60 2.64
N LYS A 264 8.86 0.03 2.95
CA LYS A 264 8.12 -0.85 2.04
C LYS A 264 6.66 -0.44 1.93
N PHE A 265 6.08 -0.71 0.76
CA PHE A 265 4.66 -0.55 0.45
C PHE A 265 4.03 0.75 0.98
N PRO A 266 4.64 1.91 0.74
CA PRO A 266 4.03 3.16 1.14
C PRO A 266 2.72 3.40 0.38
N SER A 267 1.80 4.13 1.01
CA SER A 267 0.60 4.63 0.36
C SER A 267 0.21 6.00 0.91
N SER A 268 -0.57 6.75 0.14
CA SER A 268 -1.01 8.08 0.52
C SER A 268 -2.47 8.30 0.17
N ASN A 269 -3.15 9.13 0.97
CA ASN A 269 -4.46 9.69 0.66
C ASN A 269 -4.40 11.08 -0.02
N GLY A 270 -3.20 11.54 -0.40
CA GLY A 270 -2.96 12.88 -0.94
C GLY A 270 -2.48 13.92 0.09
N GLU A 271 -2.42 13.57 1.38
CA GLU A 271 -1.95 14.43 2.46
C GLU A 271 -0.98 13.71 3.41
N VAL A 272 -1.27 12.47 3.74
CA VAL A 272 -0.52 11.64 4.68
C VAL A 272 0.05 10.43 3.96
N ILE A 273 1.29 10.07 4.26
CA ILE A 273 1.95 8.85 3.80
C ILE A 273 2.06 7.88 4.97
N VAL A 274 1.63 6.64 4.77
CA VAL A 274 1.82 5.51 5.69
C VAL A 274 2.67 4.44 5.00
N TYR A 275 3.52 3.75 5.74
CA TYR A 275 4.45 2.76 5.19
C TYR A 275 4.88 1.73 6.24
N GLU A 276 5.48 0.64 5.80
CA GLU A 276 6.15 -0.35 6.63
C GLU A 276 7.62 0.01 6.81
N ASN A 277 8.14 -0.11 8.04
CA ASN A 277 9.57 -0.01 8.33
C ASN A 277 9.92 -0.88 9.53
N GLY A 278 10.62 -1.96 9.29
CA GLY A 278 11.14 -2.87 10.32
C GLY A 278 10.16 -3.89 10.84
N GLY A 279 8.97 -4.02 10.55
CA GLY A 279 8.00 -5.09 10.84
C GLY A 279 7.64 -5.31 12.30
#